data_4bafff1ea92d9149ee9435dd1139cf41
#
_entry.id   4bafff1ea92d9149ee9435dd1139cf41
#
_cell.length_a   1.000
_cell.length_b   1.000
_cell.length_c   1.000
_cell.angle_alpha   90.00
_cell.angle_beta   90.00
_cell.angle_gamma   90.00
#
_symmetry.space_group_name_H-M   'P 1'
#
loop_
_entity.id
_entity.type
_entity.pdbx_description
1 polymer ?
#
loop_
_entity_poly.entity_id
_entity_poly.type
_entity_poly.pdbx_seq_one_letter_code
_entity_poly.pdbx_strand_id
1 'polypeptide(L)'
;MICSTARRRHAAIVVSIFALCALTAGPAQAYIGPGAGFAFIGSFFILLWSSILALFTLASYPFRMLWRALRRRSLPPNAPRRVIIIGLDGMDPQLTERWMAEGKLPNLAALAAAGGFRRLATTHPPLSPVAWSSFMTGVHPARHGIFDFLARDARSYLPFLSSSAIEPARRSLAIGKFQLPLGRPRIRLFRKAPPFWRILGEHGVFSSVIRVPVTFPPEDFHGACLSGMSVPDLRGTQGSFTFFSDDSGTAEHTGGLQVALQRDGARLRGWIPGPDHPLRRGGGAMRLPLVAEVLENGTRVRLSVGEQRLILRPGVYSDWVELAFKAGFGIKLRGIARFRVGSTTPFRLYMTPINI
;
A
#
# COMPACT_ATOMS: atom_id res chain seq x y z
N MET A 1 8.98 -13.13 -27.42
CA MET A 1 8.82 -14.59 -27.60
C MET A 1 9.52 -15.45 -26.52
N ILE A 2 10.07 -14.87 -25.45
CA ILE A 2 10.88 -15.59 -24.43
C ILE A 2 10.08 -15.91 -23.15
N CYS A 3 8.88 -15.35 -22.95
CA CYS A 3 8.10 -15.53 -21.72
C CYS A 3 7.19 -16.78 -21.68
N SER A 4 6.98 -17.45 -22.81
CA SER A 4 6.06 -18.62 -22.89
C SER A 4 6.71 -19.95 -22.51
N THR A 5 8.02 -20.07 -22.65
CA THR A 5 8.75 -21.32 -22.38
C THR A 5 9.05 -21.55 -20.90
N ALA A 6 9.23 -20.49 -20.11
CA ALA A 6 9.44 -20.58 -18.66
C ALA A 6 8.17 -21.08 -17.94
N ARG A 7 7.00 -20.63 -18.32
CA ARG A 7 5.70 -21.04 -17.71
C ARG A 7 5.38 -22.51 -17.98
N ARG A 8 5.72 -23.04 -19.16
CA ARG A 8 5.52 -24.47 -19.49
C ARG A 8 6.48 -25.37 -18.72
N ARG A 9 7.73 -24.94 -18.48
CA ARG A 9 8.69 -25.70 -17.66
C ARG A 9 8.28 -25.79 -16.19
N HIS A 10 7.76 -24.72 -15.60
CA HIS A 10 7.26 -24.77 -14.22
C HIS A 10 6.03 -25.66 -14.07
N ALA A 11 5.10 -25.65 -15.01
CA ALA A 11 3.95 -26.54 -15.00
C ALA A 11 4.37 -28.02 -15.13
N ALA A 12 5.34 -28.33 -16.01
CA ALA A 12 5.87 -29.67 -16.16
C ALA A 12 6.58 -30.16 -14.89
N ILE A 13 7.38 -29.31 -14.23
CA ILE A 13 8.06 -29.65 -12.99
C ILE A 13 7.04 -29.93 -11.86
N VAL A 14 5.99 -29.13 -11.71
CA VAL A 14 4.95 -29.34 -10.71
C VAL A 14 4.22 -30.66 -10.95
N VAL A 15 3.87 -30.97 -12.20
CA VAL A 15 3.22 -32.25 -12.57
C VAL A 15 4.15 -33.43 -12.31
N SER A 16 5.45 -33.31 -12.62
CA SER A 16 6.45 -34.36 -12.37
C SER A 16 6.68 -34.61 -10.88
N ILE A 17 6.69 -33.55 -10.05
CA ILE A 17 6.80 -33.68 -8.59
C ILE A 17 5.54 -34.36 -8.04
N PHE A 18 4.35 -34.00 -8.51
CA PHE A 18 3.10 -34.64 -8.09
C PHE A 18 3.03 -36.11 -8.46
N ALA A 19 3.46 -36.46 -9.68
CA ALA A 19 3.55 -37.85 -10.14
C ALA A 19 4.58 -38.66 -9.34
N LEU A 20 5.73 -38.06 -8.99
CA LEU A 20 6.76 -38.71 -8.19
C LEU A 20 6.30 -38.94 -6.76
N CYS A 21 5.62 -37.99 -6.14
CA CYS A 21 5.01 -38.15 -4.80
C CYS A 21 3.90 -39.21 -4.79
N ALA A 22 3.12 -39.35 -5.85
CA ALA A 22 2.10 -40.39 -5.97
C ALA A 22 2.68 -41.80 -6.14
N LEU A 23 3.86 -41.93 -6.76
CA LEU A 23 4.55 -43.19 -6.98
C LEU A 23 5.36 -43.69 -5.76
N THR A 24 5.66 -42.79 -4.81
CA THR A 24 6.43 -43.13 -3.58
C THR A 24 5.55 -43.40 -2.35
N ALA A 25 4.22 -43.34 -2.49
CA ALA A 25 3.29 -43.68 -1.40
C ALA A 25 3.27 -45.20 -1.17
N GLY A 26 4.14 -45.67 -0.31
CA GLY A 26 4.07 -47.04 0.22
C GLY A 26 2.81 -47.26 1.06
N PRO A 27 2.33 -48.50 1.23
CA PRO A 27 1.13 -48.77 2.02
C PRO A 27 1.40 -48.46 3.49
N ALA A 28 1.01 -47.28 3.95
CA ALA A 28 0.99 -46.94 5.36
C ALA A 28 -0.17 -47.67 6.04
N GLN A 29 0.13 -48.70 6.83
CA GLN A 29 -0.85 -49.33 7.72
C GLN A 29 -1.10 -48.35 8.90
N ALA A 30 -1.95 -47.37 8.69
CA ALA A 30 -2.42 -46.50 9.75
C ALA A 30 -3.68 -47.09 10.35
N TYR A 31 -3.68 -47.32 11.65
CA TYR A 31 -4.89 -47.66 12.42
C TYR A 31 -5.90 -46.54 12.32
N ILE A 32 -6.96 -46.77 11.53
CA ILE A 32 -8.02 -45.80 11.33
C ILE A 32 -9.06 -45.94 12.43
N GLY A 33 -8.91 -45.13 13.50
CA GLY A 33 -9.96 -45.04 14.53
C GLY A 33 -11.26 -44.40 13.97
N PRO A 34 -12.42 -44.60 14.63
CA PRO A 34 -13.74 -44.14 14.11
C PRO A 34 -13.84 -42.65 13.77
N GLY A 35 -13.05 -41.79 14.39
CA GLY A 35 -12.99 -40.35 14.10
C GLY A 35 -12.26 -39.96 12.79
N ALA A 36 -11.34 -40.82 12.33
CA ALA A 36 -10.59 -40.53 11.10
C ALA A 36 -11.44 -40.70 9.83
N GLY A 37 -12.46 -41.55 9.88
CA GLY A 37 -13.44 -41.71 8.78
C GLY A 37 -14.23 -40.44 8.49
N PHE A 38 -14.68 -39.74 9.52
CA PHE A 38 -15.40 -38.46 9.36
C PHE A 38 -14.49 -37.34 8.84
N ALA A 39 -13.22 -37.29 9.26
CA ALA A 39 -12.25 -36.33 8.74
C ALA A 39 -11.92 -36.58 7.27
N PHE A 40 -11.83 -37.85 6.87
CA PHE A 40 -11.56 -38.24 5.48
C PHE A 40 -12.76 -37.89 4.59
N ILE A 41 -14.01 -38.20 5.01
CA ILE A 41 -15.24 -37.84 4.28
C ILE A 41 -15.34 -36.30 4.15
N GLY A 42 -15.10 -35.55 5.22
CA GLY A 42 -15.13 -34.10 5.19
C GLY A 42 -14.10 -33.51 4.22
N SER A 43 -12.87 -34.02 4.24
CA SER A 43 -11.81 -33.59 3.31
C SER A 43 -12.12 -33.96 1.87
N PHE A 44 -12.71 -35.12 1.63
CA PHE A 44 -13.14 -35.56 0.29
C PHE A 44 -14.22 -34.62 -0.28
N PHE A 45 -15.23 -34.26 0.50
CA PHE A 45 -16.27 -33.34 0.04
C PHE A 45 -15.71 -31.92 -0.23
N ILE A 46 -14.78 -31.43 0.60
CA ILE A 46 -14.13 -30.14 0.38
C ILE A 46 -13.32 -30.16 -0.93
N LEU A 47 -12.53 -31.21 -1.17
CA LEU A 47 -11.76 -31.38 -2.39
C LEU A 47 -12.66 -31.54 -3.62
N LEU A 48 -13.71 -32.33 -3.51
CA LEU A 48 -14.69 -32.52 -4.59
C LEU A 48 -15.37 -31.19 -4.94
N TRP A 49 -15.86 -30.46 -3.94
CA TRP A 49 -16.52 -29.17 -4.15
C TRP A 49 -15.59 -28.11 -4.72
N SER A 50 -14.35 -28.03 -4.21
CA SER A 50 -13.34 -27.09 -4.74
C SER A 50 -12.97 -27.45 -6.18
N SER A 51 -12.89 -28.72 -6.53
CA SER A 51 -12.62 -29.17 -7.90
C SER A 51 -13.78 -28.83 -8.84
N ILE A 52 -15.03 -29.02 -8.41
CA ILE A 52 -16.22 -28.62 -9.18
C ILE A 52 -16.23 -27.11 -9.41
N LEU A 53 -15.95 -26.31 -8.38
CA LEU A 53 -15.86 -24.85 -8.52
C LEU A 53 -14.73 -24.41 -9.43
N ALA A 54 -13.57 -25.08 -9.38
CA ALA A 54 -12.46 -24.82 -10.26
C ALA A 54 -12.79 -25.14 -11.73
N LEU A 55 -13.41 -26.29 -11.98
CA LEU A 55 -13.89 -26.68 -13.31
C LEU A 55 -14.95 -25.70 -13.84
N PHE A 56 -15.92 -25.31 -13.00
CA PHE A 56 -16.94 -24.33 -13.37
C PHE A 56 -16.32 -22.96 -13.69
N THR A 57 -15.35 -22.49 -12.91
CA THR A 57 -14.64 -21.24 -13.20
C THR A 57 -13.84 -21.32 -14.49
N LEU A 58 -13.19 -22.45 -14.75
CA LEU A 58 -12.45 -22.70 -15.99
C LEU A 58 -13.40 -22.76 -17.20
N ALA A 59 -14.49 -23.51 -17.10
CA ALA A 59 -15.50 -23.63 -18.17
C ALA A 59 -16.23 -22.29 -18.44
N SER A 60 -16.47 -21.49 -17.39
CA SER A 60 -17.11 -20.18 -17.56
C SER A 60 -16.15 -19.09 -18.12
N TYR A 61 -14.84 -19.34 -18.12
CA TYR A 61 -13.85 -18.35 -18.56
C TYR A 61 -14.04 -17.90 -20.02
N PRO A 62 -14.19 -18.80 -21.03
CA PRO A 62 -14.40 -18.37 -22.41
C PRO A 62 -15.72 -17.57 -22.58
N PHE A 63 -16.78 -17.96 -21.86
CA PHE A 63 -18.05 -17.23 -21.90
C PHE A 63 -17.92 -15.82 -21.31
N ARG A 64 -17.20 -15.67 -20.20
CA ARG A 64 -16.88 -14.36 -19.62
C ARG A 64 -16.02 -13.52 -20.53
N MET A 65 -15.08 -14.14 -21.22
CA MET A 65 -14.20 -13.46 -22.18
C MET A 65 -14.98 -12.99 -23.41
N LEU A 66 -15.85 -13.86 -23.95
CA LEU A 66 -16.74 -13.53 -25.06
C LEU A 66 -17.75 -12.43 -24.67
N TRP A 67 -18.37 -12.55 -23.50
CA TRP A 67 -19.26 -11.52 -22.97
C TRP A 67 -18.59 -10.16 -22.78
N ARG A 68 -17.35 -10.14 -22.29
CA ARG A 68 -16.55 -8.93 -22.20
C ARG A 68 -16.18 -8.37 -23.58
N ALA A 69 -15.86 -9.22 -24.55
CA ALA A 69 -15.56 -8.81 -25.92
C ALA A 69 -16.80 -8.20 -26.61
N LEU A 70 -17.96 -8.82 -26.44
CA LEU A 70 -19.24 -8.33 -27.00
C LEU A 70 -19.71 -7.00 -26.35
N ARG A 71 -19.38 -6.79 -25.06
CA ARG A 71 -19.70 -5.56 -24.35
C ARG A 71 -18.67 -4.46 -24.50
N ARG A 72 -17.53 -4.71 -25.16
CA ARG A 72 -16.56 -3.66 -25.44
C ARG A 72 -17.18 -2.65 -26.40
N ARG A 73 -17.51 -1.48 -25.87
CA ARG A 73 -17.86 -0.33 -26.70
C ARG A 73 -16.58 0.12 -27.40
N SER A 74 -16.58 0.12 -28.72
CA SER A 74 -15.47 0.66 -29.50
C SER A 74 -15.35 2.16 -29.26
N LEU A 75 -14.10 2.62 -29.13
CA LEU A 75 -13.83 4.06 -29.09
C LEU A 75 -14.18 4.69 -30.45
N PRO A 76 -14.60 5.98 -30.46
CA PRO A 76 -14.80 6.71 -31.70
C PRO A 76 -13.53 6.65 -32.59
N PRO A 77 -13.67 6.63 -33.93
CA PRO A 77 -12.52 6.55 -34.85
C PRO A 77 -11.48 7.65 -34.63
N ASN A 78 -11.92 8.81 -34.13
CA ASN A 78 -11.08 10.00 -33.89
C ASN A 78 -10.64 10.12 -32.43
N ALA A 79 -10.79 9.08 -31.59
CA ALA A 79 -10.33 9.13 -30.22
C ALA A 79 -8.80 9.28 -30.19
N PRO A 80 -8.26 10.12 -29.29
CA PRO A 80 -6.82 10.27 -29.17
C PRO A 80 -6.20 8.93 -28.75
N ARG A 81 -5.11 8.54 -29.42
CA ARG A 81 -4.41 7.28 -29.14
C ARG A 81 -3.77 7.25 -27.76
N ARG A 82 -3.42 8.42 -27.25
CA ARG A 82 -2.71 8.57 -25.97
C ARG A 82 -3.04 9.92 -25.35
N VAL A 83 -3.38 9.90 -24.06
CA VAL A 83 -3.54 11.11 -23.24
C VAL A 83 -2.61 10.99 -22.05
N ILE A 84 -1.85 12.02 -21.76
CA ILE A 84 -1.00 12.13 -20.57
C ILE A 84 -1.50 13.31 -19.76
N ILE A 85 -1.84 13.06 -18.49
CA ILE A 85 -2.29 14.07 -17.56
C ILE A 85 -1.22 14.18 -16.46
N ILE A 86 -0.62 15.36 -16.32
CA ILE A 86 0.33 15.67 -15.24
C ILE A 86 -0.36 16.65 -14.30
N GLY A 87 -0.69 16.18 -13.09
CA GLY A 87 -1.30 16.99 -12.06
C GLY A 87 -0.26 17.56 -11.12
N LEU A 88 -0.24 18.87 -10.94
CA LEU A 88 0.61 19.59 -10.00
C LEU A 88 -0.28 20.17 -8.90
N ASP A 89 -0.11 19.67 -7.68
CA ASP A 89 -0.88 20.15 -6.54
C ASP A 89 -0.36 21.54 -6.10
N GLY A 90 -1.28 22.45 -5.79
CA GLY A 90 -0.95 23.81 -5.36
C GLY A 90 -0.30 24.72 -6.42
N MET A 91 -0.43 24.38 -7.71
CA MET A 91 0.13 25.20 -8.79
C MET A 91 -0.67 26.50 -8.93
N ASP A 92 -0.06 27.63 -8.58
CA ASP A 92 -0.65 28.96 -8.71
C ASP A 92 -0.53 29.46 -10.18
N PRO A 93 -1.65 29.83 -10.83
CA PRO A 93 -1.62 30.25 -12.23
C PRO A 93 -0.93 31.60 -12.43
N GLN A 94 -1.02 32.53 -11.48
CA GLN A 94 -0.40 33.87 -11.62
C GLN A 94 1.12 33.77 -11.51
N LEU A 95 1.62 32.98 -10.54
CA LEU A 95 3.05 32.72 -10.43
C LEU A 95 3.59 31.99 -11.67
N THR A 96 2.83 31.04 -12.18
CA THR A 96 3.19 30.27 -13.38
C THR A 96 3.29 31.18 -14.61
N GLU A 97 2.30 32.04 -14.86
CA GLU A 97 2.33 33.01 -15.94
C GLU A 97 3.52 33.96 -15.84
N ARG A 98 3.74 34.52 -14.65
CA ARG A 98 4.88 35.39 -14.39
C ARG A 98 6.22 34.71 -14.69
N TRP A 99 6.41 33.48 -14.19
CA TRP A 99 7.68 32.77 -14.38
C TRP A 99 7.86 32.25 -15.82
N MET A 100 6.80 31.98 -16.55
CA MET A 100 6.88 31.74 -17.98
C MET A 100 7.35 33.00 -18.73
N ALA A 101 6.79 34.16 -18.39
CA ALA A 101 7.19 35.46 -18.98
C ALA A 101 8.64 35.85 -18.63
N GLU A 102 9.10 35.53 -17.41
CA GLU A 102 10.48 35.73 -16.96
C GLU A 102 11.47 34.69 -17.53
N GLY A 103 11.02 33.74 -18.36
CA GLY A 103 11.88 32.68 -18.90
C GLY A 103 12.30 31.59 -17.91
N LYS A 104 11.76 31.59 -16.68
CA LYS A 104 12.11 30.61 -15.62
C LYS A 104 11.44 29.24 -15.85
N LEU A 105 10.37 29.20 -16.64
CA LEU A 105 9.61 27.98 -16.96
C LEU A 105 9.53 27.77 -18.49
N PRO A 106 10.67 27.57 -19.18
CA PRO A 106 10.70 27.52 -20.65
C PRO A 106 9.88 26.37 -21.23
N ASN A 107 9.87 25.22 -20.59
CA ASN A 107 9.11 24.06 -21.05
C ASN A 107 7.60 24.27 -20.93
N LEU A 108 7.11 24.89 -19.85
CA LEU A 108 5.68 25.24 -19.72
C LEU A 108 5.30 26.35 -20.70
N ALA A 109 6.17 27.33 -20.94
CA ALA A 109 5.95 28.36 -21.95
C ALA A 109 5.83 27.75 -23.35
N ALA A 110 6.67 26.79 -23.71
CA ALA A 110 6.59 26.09 -24.98
C ALA A 110 5.28 25.28 -25.11
N LEU A 111 4.86 24.59 -24.06
CA LEU A 111 3.56 23.88 -24.04
C LEU A 111 2.39 24.84 -24.15
N ALA A 112 2.44 25.99 -23.47
CA ALA A 112 1.43 27.02 -23.55
C ALA A 112 1.31 27.60 -24.96
N ALA A 113 2.43 27.82 -25.64
CA ALA A 113 2.47 28.29 -27.02
C ALA A 113 1.92 27.27 -28.02
N ALA A 114 2.20 25.99 -27.81
CA ALA A 114 1.75 24.90 -28.68
C ALA A 114 0.26 24.56 -28.52
N GLY A 115 -0.27 24.64 -27.28
CA GLY A 115 -1.63 24.17 -26.97
C GLY A 115 -2.52 25.19 -26.27
N GLY A 116 -1.94 26.16 -25.62
CA GLY A 116 -2.62 27.18 -24.83
C GLY A 116 -2.49 26.98 -23.32
N PHE A 117 -2.65 28.06 -22.59
CA PHE A 117 -2.71 28.11 -21.13
C PHE A 117 -4.08 28.68 -20.71
N ARG A 118 -4.73 28.02 -19.77
CA ARG A 118 -6.02 28.43 -19.22
C ARG A 118 -6.01 28.32 -17.72
N ARG A 119 -6.51 29.35 -17.04
CA ARG A 119 -6.70 29.31 -15.59
C ARG A 119 -7.88 28.40 -15.26
N LEU A 120 -7.69 27.49 -14.33
CA LEU A 120 -8.73 26.60 -13.82
C LEU A 120 -9.20 27.10 -12.46
N ALA A 121 -10.51 27.32 -12.31
CA ALA A 121 -11.11 27.62 -11.02
C ALA A 121 -11.01 26.41 -10.08
N THR A 122 -10.76 26.66 -8.78
CA THR A 122 -10.74 25.60 -7.78
C THR A 122 -12.12 25.35 -7.17
N THR A 123 -12.22 24.33 -6.33
CA THR A 123 -13.43 23.99 -5.58
C THR A 123 -13.62 24.89 -4.35
N HIS A 124 -14.81 24.85 -3.78
CA HIS A 124 -15.10 25.41 -2.47
C HIS A 124 -15.49 24.29 -1.51
N PRO A 125 -14.70 24.03 -0.43
CA PRO A 125 -13.45 24.72 -0.06
C PRO A 125 -12.28 24.37 -0.99
N PRO A 126 -11.24 25.26 -1.10
CA PRO A 126 -10.08 25.07 -1.99
C PRO A 126 -9.00 24.19 -1.32
N LEU A 127 -9.37 22.97 -1.00
CA LEU A 127 -8.51 21.99 -0.34
C LEU A 127 -8.16 20.84 -1.29
N SER A 128 -6.91 20.34 -1.20
CA SER A 128 -6.43 19.27 -2.09
C SER A 128 -7.36 18.06 -2.19
N PRO A 129 -7.87 17.46 -1.09
CA PRO A 129 -8.73 16.28 -1.22
C PRO A 129 -10.04 16.59 -1.94
N VAL A 130 -10.55 17.80 -1.81
CA VAL A 130 -11.79 18.26 -2.44
C VAL A 130 -11.58 18.51 -3.93
N ALA A 131 -10.52 19.27 -4.27
CA ALA A 131 -10.17 19.61 -5.65
C ALA A 131 -9.84 18.36 -6.47
N TRP A 132 -9.00 17.46 -5.93
CA TRP A 132 -8.66 16.20 -6.59
C TRP A 132 -9.84 15.25 -6.73
N SER A 133 -10.73 15.20 -5.74
CA SER A 133 -11.96 14.42 -5.84
C SER A 133 -12.90 14.96 -6.91
N SER A 134 -13.03 16.28 -7.02
CA SER A 134 -13.81 16.92 -8.09
C SER A 134 -13.19 16.70 -9.46
N PHE A 135 -11.86 16.84 -9.57
CA PHE A 135 -11.14 16.59 -10.82
C PHE A 135 -11.36 15.16 -11.32
N MET A 136 -11.11 14.16 -10.44
CA MET A 136 -11.19 12.75 -10.86
C MET A 136 -12.62 12.28 -11.17
N THR A 137 -13.64 12.91 -10.57
CA THR A 137 -15.04 12.46 -10.71
C THR A 137 -15.88 13.33 -11.66
N GLY A 138 -15.41 14.54 -12.00
CA GLY A 138 -16.16 15.50 -12.79
C GLY A 138 -17.41 16.05 -12.11
N VAL A 139 -17.53 15.89 -10.77
CA VAL A 139 -18.70 16.38 -10.01
C VAL A 139 -18.25 17.20 -8.82
N HIS A 140 -19.18 18.02 -8.27
CA HIS A 140 -18.90 18.87 -7.14
C HIS A 140 -18.94 18.17 -5.77
N PRO A 141 -18.38 18.77 -4.70
CA PRO A 141 -18.27 18.18 -3.36
C PRO A 141 -19.56 17.59 -2.81
N ALA A 142 -20.68 18.22 -3.06
CA ALA A 142 -22.00 17.72 -2.63
C ALA A 142 -22.34 16.33 -3.19
N ARG A 143 -21.82 15.98 -4.38
CA ARG A 143 -22.06 14.67 -5.01
C ARG A 143 -20.99 13.64 -4.66
N HIS A 144 -19.71 14.00 -4.63
CA HIS A 144 -18.65 13.05 -4.27
C HIS A 144 -18.47 12.90 -2.75
N GLY A 145 -18.96 13.85 -1.94
CA GLY A 145 -19.02 13.73 -0.47
C GLY A 145 -17.71 14.00 0.26
N ILE A 146 -16.68 14.52 -0.40
CA ILE A 146 -15.39 14.90 0.21
C ILE A 146 -15.35 16.41 0.33
N PHE A 147 -15.24 16.94 1.56
CA PHE A 147 -15.26 18.39 1.85
C PHE A 147 -13.99 18.89 2.53
N ASP A 148 -13.17 17.97 3.09
CA ASP A 148 -11.94 18.28 3.82
C ASP A 148 -11.09 17.01 3.93
N PHE A 149 -9.90 17.11 4.52
CA PHE A 149 -9.09 15.96 4.97
C PHE A 149 -9.81 15.15 6.06
N LEU A 150 -10.52 15.84 6.92
CA LEU A 150 -11.29 15.24 8.00
C LEU A 150 -12.80 15.44 7.78
N ALA A 151 -13.55 14.44 8.16
CA ALA A 151 -15.00 14.51 8.30
C ALA A 151 -15.38 14.25 9.75
N ARG A 152 -16.59 14.64 10.13
CA ARG A 152 -17.14 14.44 11.46
C ARG A 152 -18.18 13.32 11.43
N ASP A 153 -18.04 12.35 12.30
CA ASP A 153 -19.08 11.34 12.52
C ASP A 153 -20.32 12.01 13.16
N ALA A 154 -21.47 11.85 12.53
CA ALA A 154 -22.70 12.48 12.99
C ALA A 154 -23.24 11.92 14.32
N ARG A 155 -22.78 10.74 14.75
CA ARG A 155 -23.22 10.08 15.99
C ARG A 155 -22.30 10.36 17.16
N SER A 156 -20.99 10.20 16.96
CA SER A 156 -19.99 10.38 18.01
C SER A 156 -19.41 11.79 18.04
N TYR A 157 -19.61 12.59 16.99
CA TYR A 157 -19.02 13.90 16.78
C TYR A 157 -17.47 13.89 16.69
N LEU A 158 -16.88 12.71 16.65
CA LEU A 158 -15.43 12.56 16.52
C LEU A 158 -14.98 12.78 15.07
N PRO A 159 -13.79 13.37 14.87
CA PRO A 159 -13.21 13.50 13.55
C PRO A 159 -12.71 12.14 13.04
N PHE A 160 -12.84 11.93 11.72
CA PHE A 160 -12.25 10.80 11.01
C PHE A 160 -11.75 11.24 9.64
N LEU A 161 -10.89 10.43 9.00
CA LEU A 161 -10.38 10.73 7.67
C LEU A 161 -11.50 10.67 6.63
N SER A 162 -11.66 11.74 5.86
CA SER A 162 -12.71 11.84 4.85
C SER A 162 -12.50 10.92 3.64
N SER A 163 -11.25 10.47 3.39
CA SER A 163 -10.90 9.66 2.23
C SER A 163 -11.31 8.20 2.39
N SER A 164 -10.89 7.57 3.47
CA SER A 164 -11.13 6.14 3.72
C SER A 164 -11.05 5.79 5.20
N ALA A 165 -11.65 4.66 5.57
CA ALA A 165 -11.49 4.07 6.89
C ALA A 165 -11.18 2.58 6.78
N ILE A 166 -10.38 2.08 7.71
CA ILE A 166 -10.11 0.66 7.89
C ILE A 166 -11.02 0.15 9.00
N GLU A 167 -12.00 -0.65 8.64
CA GLU A 167 -12.91 -1.29 9.59
C GLU A 167 -12.34 -2.68 9.93
N PRO A 168 -12.11 -3.01 11.21
CA PRO A 168 -11.65 -4.33 11.61
C PRO A 168 -12.68 -5.40 11.25
N ALA A 169 -12.26 -6.67 11.26
CA ALA A 169 -13.17 -7.78 11.02
C ALA A 169 -14.36 -7.72 12.01
N ARG A 170 -15.58 -7.86 11.49
CA ARG A 170 -16.82 -7.75 12.30
C ARG A 170 -16.94 -8.82 13.38
N ARG A 171 -16.34 -9.97 13.18
CA ARG A 171 -16.35 -11.09 14.12
C ARG A 171 -14.94 -11.47 14.48
N SER A 172 -14.70 -11.72 15.75
CA SER A 172 -13.44 -12.22 16.26
C SER A 172 -13.70 -13.26 17.34
N LEU A 173 -12.85 -14.26 17.40
CA LEU A 173 -12.83 -15.27 18.45
C LEU A 173 -11.78 -14.87 19.48
N ALA A 174 -12.21 -14.67 20.72
CA ALA A 174 -11.30 -14.39 21.84
C ALA A 174 -10.90 -15.71 22.53
N ILE A 175 -9.59 -15.96 22.60
CA ILE A 175 -9.01 -17.13 23.30
C ILE A 175 -7.93 -16.59 24.23
N GLY A 176 -8.24 -16.46 25.50
CA GLY A 176 -7.34 -15.86 26.50
C GLY A 176 -6.93 -14.43 26.09
N LYS A 177 -5.62 -14.20 25.94
CA LYS A 177 -5.04 -12.93 25.51
C LYS A 177 -5.04 -12.70 23.99
N PHE A 178 -5.48 -13.68 23.21
CA PHE A 178 -5.51 -13.60 21.76
C PHE A 178 -6.92 -13.30 21.25
N GLN A 179 -6.99 -12.55 20.16
CA GLN A 179 -8.20 -12.23 19.42
C GLN A 179 -7.98 -12.58 17.96
N LEU A 180 -8.59 -13.69 17.51
CA LEU A 180 -8.48 -14.16 16.15
C LEU A 180 -9.60 -13.52 15.31
N PRO A 181 -9.30 -12.69 14.29
CA PRO A 181 -10.31 -12.13 13.42
C PRO A 181 -10.93 -13.25 12.56
N LEU A 182 -12.27 -13.40 12.62
CA LEU A 182 -13.02 -14.30 11.78
C LEU A 182 -13.50 -13.56 10.52
N GLY A 183 -12.55 -13.21 9.65
CA GLY A 183 -12.81 -12.47 8.41
C GLY A 183 -11.70 -11.48 8.08
N ARG A 184 -11.84 -10.83 6.92
CA ARG A 184 -10.90 -9.82 6.47
C ARG A 184 -11.35 -8.43 6.96
N PRO A 185 -10.42 -7.52 7.32
CA PRO A 185 -10.74 -6.12 7.52
C PRO A 185 -11.31 -5.55 6.23
N ARG A 186 -12.21 -4.59 6.36
CA ARG A 186 -12.77 -3.87 5.21
C ARG A 186 -12.16 -2.48 5.15
N ILE A 187 -11.68 -2.12 3.99
CA ILE A 187 -11.27 -0.73 3.73
C ILE A 187 -12.45 -0.09 2.98
N ARG A 188 -12.99 0.97 3.56
CA ARG A 188 -14.13 1.69 3.02
C ARG A 188 -13.67 3.02 2.44
N LEU A 189 -13.90 3.22 1.16
CA LEU A 189 -13.73 4.51 0.50
C LEU A 189 -14.99 5.34 0.72
N PHE A 190 -14.83 6.60 1.13
CA PHE A 190 -15.97 7.49 1.40
C PHE A 190 -16.40 8.30 0.18
N ARG A 191 -15.54 8.47 -0.81
CA ARG A 191 -15.89 9.12 -2.07
C ARG A 191 -17.02 8.35 -2.77
N LYS A 192 -18.11 9.04 -3.06
CA LYS A 192 -19.35 8.43 -3.57
C LYS A 192 -19.44 8.31 -5.08
N ALA A 193 -18.68 9.14 -5.83
CA ALA A 193 -18.71 9.15 -7.29
C ALA A 193 -17.54 8.36 -7.90
N PRO A 194 -17.73 7.65 -9.01
CA PRO A 194 -16.67 6.94 -9.69
C PRO A 194 -15.69 7.91 -10.38
N PRO A 195 -14.39 7.61 -10.41
CA PRO A 195 -13.42 8.41 -11.15
C PRO A 195 -13.51 8.13 -12.66
N PHE A 196 -13.06 9.10 -13.47
CA PHE A 196 -13.16 9.01 -14.93
C PHE A 196 -12.38 7.82 -15.53
N TRP A 197 -11.27 7.39 -14.93
CA TRP A 197 -10.53 6.22 -15.40
C TRP A 197 -11.28 4.91 -15.22
N ARG A 198 -12.19 4.82 -14.25
CA ARG A 198 -13.09 3.69 -14.12
C ARG A 198 -14.10 3.67 -15.27
N ILE A 199 -14.67 4.83 -15.60
CA ILE A 199 -15.59 4.97 -16.74
C ILE A 199 -14.87 4.65 -18.04
N LEU A 200 -13.63 5.14 -18.23
CA LEU A 200 -12.80 4.79 -19.38
C LEU A 200 -12.54 3.28 -19.46
N GLY A 201 -12.28 2.65 -18.33
CA GLY A 201 -12.07 1.21 -18.24
C GLY A 201 -13.30 0.38 -18.68
N GLU A 202 -14.51 0.85 -18.39
CA GLU A 202 -15.77 0.25 -18.87
C GLU A 202 -15.89 0.31 -20.41
N HIS A 203 -15.21 1.28 -21.05
CA HIS A 203 -15.11 1.42 -22.50
C HIS A 203 -13.84 0.75 -23.07
N GLY A 204 -13.09 0.00 -22.26
CA GLY A 204 -11.91 -0.74 -22.71
C GLY A 204 -10.63 0.11 -22.82
N VAL A 205 -10.63 1.34 -22.34
CA VAL A 205 -9.43 2.19 -22.29
C VAL A 205 -8.60 1.84 -21.07
N PHE A 206 -7.37 1.38 -21.29
CA PHE A 206 -6.42 1.13 -20.22
C PHE A 206 -5.90 2.45 -19.64
N SER A 207 -5.93 2.59 -18.32
CA SER A 207 -5.47 3.80 -17.63
C SER A 207 -4.40 3.45 -16.59
N SER A 208 -3.31 4.22 -16.58
CA SER A 208 -2.30 4.18 -15.51
C SER A 208 -2.49 5.39 -14.61
N VAL A 209 -2.84 5.17 -13.35
CA VAL A 209 -3.08 6.21 -12.34
C VAL A 209 -1.95 6.16 -11.32
N ILE A 210 -1.11 7.21 -11.28
CA ILE A 210 0.09 7.21 -10.46
C ILE A 210 0.03 8.36 -9.47
N ARG A 211 -0.03 8.03 -8.17
CA ARG A 211 0.03 8.95 -7.04
C ARG A 211 -1.02 10.06 -7.03
N VAL A 212 -2.16 9.85 -7.67
CA VAL A 212 -3.28 10.78 -7.57
C VAL A 212 -3.82 10.76 -6.13
N PRO A 213 -4.04 11.94 -5.51
CA PRO A 213 -4.57 12.03 -4.15
C PRO A 213 -5.94 11.36 -3.99
N VAL A 214 -6.24 10.87 -2.78
CA VAL A 214 -7.55 10.29 -2.40
C VAL A 214 -7.93 9.08 -3.28
N THR A 215 -6.95 8.27 -3.66
CA THR A 215 -7.16 7.04 -4.44
C THR A 215 -6.98 5.75 -3.64
N PHE A 216 -6.83 5.85 -2.31
CA PHE A 216 -6.74 4.68 -1.44
C PHE A 216 -8.11 4.36 -0.78
N PRO A 217 -8.56 3.09 -0.77
CA PRO A 217 -7.97 1.94 -1.44
C PRO A 217 -8.10 2.04 -2.97
N PRO A 218 -7.16 1.45 -3.74
CA PRO A 218 -7.27 1.44 -5.20
C PRO A 218 -8.56 0.72 -5.61
N GLU A 219 -9.32 1.36 -6.50
CA GLU A 219 -10.54 0.78 -7.07
C GLU A 219 -10.18 -0.20 -8.18
N ASP A 220 -11.04 -1.18 -8.39
CA ASP A 220 -10.90 -2.12 -9.51
C ASP A 220 -11.38 -1.46 -10.82
N PHE A 221 -10.49 -1.37 -11.81
CA PHE A 221 -10.76 -0.85 -13.15
C PHE A 221 -9.80 -1.46 -14.18
N HIS A 222 -10.03 -1.22 -15.45
CA HIS A 222 -9.13 -1.67 -16.52
C HIS A 222 -7.87 -0.79 -16.57
N GLY A 223 -6.87 -1.10 -15.71
CA GLY A 223 -5.69 -0.28 -15.59
C GLY A 223 -4.79 -0.68 -14.42
N ALA A 224 -3.88 0.23 -14.06
CA ALA A 224 -3.02 0.12 -12.89
C ALA A 224 -3.15 1.38 -12.03
N CYS A 225 -3.22 1.22 -10.71
CA CYS A 225 -3.28 2.31 -9.76
C CYS A 225 -2.20 2.18 -8.69
N LEU A 226 -1.37 3.22 -8.58
CA LEU A 226 -0.54 3.47 -7.41
C LEU A 226 -1.15 4.64 -6.65
N SER A 227 -1.76 4.36 -5.51
CA SER A 227 -2.43 5.38 -4.70
C SER A 227 -1.47 6.47 -4.21
N GLY A 228 -1.98 7.67 -4.11
CA GLY A 228 -1.23 8.86 -3.67
C GLY A 228 -1.54 9.29 -2.24
N MET A 229 -1.57 10.59 -2.01
CA MET A 229 -1.84 11.24 -0.72
C MET A 229 -3.02 10.61 0.03
N SER A 230 -2.94 10.54 1.34
CA SER A 230 -3.90 9.90 2.25
C SER A 230 -3.88 8.37 2.23
N VAL A 231 -2.77 7.76 1.80
CA VAL A 231 -2.51 6.34 2.03
C VAL A 231 -2.00 6.17 3.47
N PRO A 232 -2.65 5.36 4.29
CA PRO A 232 -2.11 5.07 5.62
C PRO A 232 -0.79 4.31 5.50
N ASP A 233 0.15 4.59 6.40
CA ASP A 233 1.36 3.79 6.56
C ASP A 233 1.05 2.50 7.32
N LEU A 234 2.02 1.60 7.47
CA LEU A 234 1.85 0.31 8.16
C LEU A 234 1.38 0.48 9.63
N ARG A 235 1.67 1.60 10.26
CA ARG A 235 1.23 1.94 11.62
C ARG A 235 -0.18 2.52 11.67
N GLY A 236 -0.82 2.74 10.52
CA GLY A 236 -2.12 3.40 10.41
C GLY A 236 -2.05 4.92 10.56
N THR A 237 -0.85 5.51 10.56
CA THR A 237 -0.69 6.97 10.55
C THR A 237 -0.70 7.51 9.11
N GLN A 238 -0.77 8.84 8.99
CA GLN A 238 -0.78 9.52 7.68
C GLN A 238 0.63 9.92 7.24
N GLY A 239 1.59 9.00 7.40
CA GLY A 239 2.95 9.23 6.99
C GLY A 239 3.85 9.83 8.07
N SER A 240 3.66 9.47 9.35
CA SER A 240 4.53 9.90 10.43
C SER A 240 5.90 9.23 10.36
N PHE A 241 6.94 10.04 10.26
CA PHE A 241 8.32 9.60 10.33
C PHE A 241 8.71 9.17 11.75
N THR A 242 9.85 8.49 11.90
CA THR A 242 10.43 8.17 13.21
C THR A 242 11.85 8.74 13.29
N PHE A 243 12.11 9.40 14.40
CA PHE A 243 13.42 9.97 14.70
C PHE A 243 14.03 9.27 15.92
N PHE A 244 15.24 8.78 15.78
CA PHE A 244 15.97 8.08 16.82
C PHE A 244 17.15 8.94 17.26
N SER A 245 17.35 9.11 18.58
CA SER A 245 18.47 9.84 19.14
C SER A 245 18.92 9.23 20.47
N ASP A 246 20.18 9.39 20.77
CA ASP A 246 20.76 9.10 22.10
C ASP A 246 20.83 10.36 22.99
N ASP A 247 20.43 11.49 22.44
CA ASP A 247 20.31 12.75 23.16
C ASP A 247 18.92 12.86 23.77
N SER A 248 18.84 13.06 25.09
CA SER A 248 17.61 13.34 25.82
C SER A 248 17.16 14.80 25.69
N GLY A 249 17.94 15.65 25.01
CA GLY A 249 17.59 17.03 24.71
C GLY A 249 16.40 17.10 23.77
N THR A 250 15.39 17.82 24.18
CA THR A 250 14.10 18.03 23.51
C THR A 250 14.22 18.88 22.24
N ALA A 251 14.77 18.33 21.17
CA ALA A 251 14.44 18.85 19.87
C ALA A 251 13.04 18.36 19.52
N GLU A 252 12.03 19.16 19.81
CA GLU A 252 10.65 18.87 19.41
C GLU A 252 10.54 18.86 17.90
N HIS A 253 10.67 17.68 17.30
CA HIS A 253 10.30 17.48 15.93
C HIS A 253 8.77 17.28 15.86
N THR A 254 8.06 18.32 15.49
CA THR A 254 6.61 18.26 15.32
C THR A 254 6.24 17.29 14.19
N GLY A 255 5.26 16.43 14.44
CA GLY A 255 4.66 15.55 13.42
C GLY A 255 5.28 14.17 13.25
N GLY A 256 6.37 13.83 14.00
CA GLY A 256 7.00 12.51 13.99
C GLY A 256 6.99 11.82 15.35
N LEU A 257 7.45 10.58 15.38
CA LEU A 257 7.66 9.84 16.61
C LEU A 257 9.14 9.90 17.00
N GLN A 258 9.43 10.29 18.25
CA GLN A 258 10.78 10.26 18.80
C GLN A 258 11.02 8.97 19.58
N VAL A 259 12.15 8.33 19.35
CA VAL A 259 12.59 7.11 20.01
C VAL A 259 13.99 7.30 20.57
N ALA A 260 14.11 7.19 21.89
CA ALA A 260 15.40 7.24 22.55
C ALA A 260 16.21 5.96 22.29
N LEU A 261 17.48 6.12 21.98
CA LEU A 261 18.44 5.04 21.87
C LEU A 261 19.32 4.97 23.12
N GLN A 262 19.60 3.78 23.56
CA GLN A 262 20.55 3.52 24.64
C GLN A 262 21.95 3.36 24.04
N ARG A 263 22.87 4.26 24.41
CA ARG A 263 24.26 4.19 23.99
C ARG A 263 25.08 3.29 24.92
N ASP A 264 25.85 2.40 24.30
CA ASP A 264 26.82 1.53 24.95
C ASP A 264 28.13 1.57 24.12
N GLY A 265 29.01 2.50 24.47
CA GLY A 265 30.20 2.81 23.70
C GLY A 265 29.87 3.27 22.26
N ALA A 266 30.40 2.56 21.27
CA ALA A 266 30.13 2.81 19.87
C ALA A 266 28.76 2.28 19.39
N ARG A 267 28.07 1.50 20.20
CA ARG A 267 26.79 0.86 19.86
C ARG A 267 25.62 1.61 20.48
N LEU A 268 24.54 1.68 19.71
CA LEU A 268 23.28 2.27 20.12
C LEU A 268 22.17 1.23 19.89
N ARG A 269 21.33 1.02 20.90
CA ARG A 269 20.26 0.03 20.86
C ARG A 269 18.91 0.69 21.06
N GLY A 270 17.92 0.22 20.32
CA GLY A 270 16.54 0.66 20.44
C GLY A 270 15.60 -0.24 19.68
N TRP A 271 14.40 0.28 19.42
CA TRP A 271 13.33 -0.47 18.78
C TRP A 271 12.66 0.42 17.73
N ILE A 272 12.37 -0.16 16.58
CA ILE A 272 11.46 0.46 15.59
C ILE A 272 10.04 0.15 16.05
N PRO A 273 9.21 1.19 16.30
CA PRO A 273 7.80 1.03 16.61
C PRO A 273 7.06 0.59 15.34
N GLY A 274 6.36 -0.52 15.45
CA GLY A 274 5.56 -1.11 14.39
C GLY A 274 4.07 -0.83 14.54
N PRO A 275 3.24 -1.51 13.74
CA PRO A 275 1.80 -1.48 13.87
C PRO A 275 1.31 -2.15 15.15
N ASP A 276 0.05 -1.92 15.51
CA ASP A 276 -0.60 -2.65 16.60
C ASP A 276 -0.65 -4.15 16.30
N HIS A 277 -0.55 -4.95 17.36
CA HIS A 277 -0.50 -6.39 17.21
C HIS A 277 -1.88 -6.94 16.79
N PRO A 278 -2.03 -7.52 15.58
CA PRO A 278 -3.33 -7.86 15.00
C PRO A 278 -4.07 -8.98 15.73
N LEU A 279 -3.36 -9.78 16.52
CA LEU A 279 -3.88 -10.96 17.21
C LEU A 279 -3.96 -10.82 18.74
N ARG A 280 -3.58 -9.68 19.32
CA ARG A 280 -3.66 -9.47 20.77
C ARG A 280 -4.87 -8.63 21.14
N ARG A 281 -5.62 -9.11 22.13
CA ARG A 281 -6.70 -8.33 22.75
C ARG A 281 -6.08 -7.16 23.52
N GLY A 282 -6.56 -5.94 23.26
CA GLY A 282 -6.00 -4.73 23.87
C GLY A 282 -4.79 -4.15 23.16
N GLY A 283 -4.39 -4.71 22.03
CA GLY A 283 -3.37 -4.12 21.15
C GLY A 283 -1.96 -4.21 21.73
N GLY A 284 -1.21 -3.18 21.50
CA GLY A 284 0.19 -3.00 21.83
C GLY A 284 1.04 -2.99 20.57
N ALA A 285 1.80 -1.92 20.40
CA ALA A 285 2.64 -1.74 19.22
C ALA A 285 3.69 -2.87 19.16
N MET A 286 3.79 -3.48 18.00
CA MET A 286 4.87 -4.42 17.68
C MET A 286 6.19 -3.67 17.65
N ARG A 287 7.28 -4.37 17.93
CA ARG A 287 8.62 -3.77 17.99
C ARG A 287 9.59 -4.60 17.18
N LEU A 288 10.47 -3.91 16.45
CA LEU A 288 11.55 -4.54 15.69
C LEU A 288 12.89 -4.05 16.26
N PRO A 289 13.83 -4.93 16.62
CA PRO A 289 15.13 -4.51 17.17
C PRO A 289 15.89 -3.64 16.18
N LEU A 290 16.49 -2.56 16.70
CA LEU A 290 17.37 -1.64 15.99
C LEU A 290 18.68 -1.55 16.75
N VAL A 291 19.80 -1.80 16.05
CA VAL A 291 21.14 -1.59 16.58
C VAL A 291 21.93 -0.76 15.58
N ALA A 292 22.46 0.36 16.01
CA ALA A 292 23.40 1.16 15.23
C ALA A 292 24.79 1.06 15.86
N GLU A 293 25.82 0.98 15.04
CA GLU A 293 27.22 0.96 15.45
C GLU A 293 27.99 2.01 14.62
N VAL A 294 28.55 2.97 15.31
CA VAL A 294 29.35 4.03 14.67
C VAL A 294 30.73 3.49 14.34
N LEU A 295 31.11 3.56 13.07
CA LEU A 295 32.36 3.04 12.51
C LEU A 295 33.23 4.20 11.98
N GLU A 296 34.53 3.92 11.86
CA GLU A 296 35.50 4.80 11.16
C GLU A 296 35.38 6.27 11.60
N ASN A 297 35.44 6.50 12.91
CA ASN A 297 35.35 7.84 13.51
C ASN A 297 34.11 8.65 13.05
N GLY A 298 33.00 7.99 12.80
CA GLY A 298 31.73 8.64 12.45
C GLY A 298 31.46 8.79 10.96
N THR A 299 32.35 8.34 10.08
CA THR A 299 32.13 8.41 8.61
C THR A 299 31.15 7.36 8.10
N ARG A 300 30.97 6.26 8.84
CA ARG A 300 30.04 5.17 8.51
C ARG A 300 29.28 4.70 9.74
N VAL A 301 28.09 4.21 9.52
CA VAL A 301 27.22 3.60 10.54
C VAL A 301 26.76 2.25 10.04
N ARG A 302 27.03 1.18 10.81
CA ARG A 302 26.41 -0.11 10.60
C ARG A 302 25.06 -0.10 11.29
N LEU A 303 24.00 -0.26 10.51
CA LEU A 303 22.64 -0.34 11.02
C LEU A 303 22.13 -1.78 10.88
N SER A 304 21.72 -2.38 12.00
CA SER A 304 21.08 -3.69 12.03
C SER A 304 19.60 -3.51 12.37
N VAL A 305 18.72 -3.97 11.47
CA VAL A 305 17.26 -3.85 11.59
C VAL A 305 16.66 -5.24 11.45
N GLY A 306 16.20 -5.82 12.54
CA GLY A 306 15.79 -7.21 12.59
C GLY A 306 16.92 -8.14 12.13
N GLU A 307 16.74 -8.82 10.98
CA GLU A 307 17.72 -9.74 10.40
C GLU A 307 18.64 -9.07 9.34
N GLN A 308 18.35 -7.82 8.97
CA GLN A 308 19.09 -7.11 7.91
C GLN A 308 20.24 -6.26 8.49
N ARG A 309 21.30 -6.11 7.70
CA ARG A 309 22.45 -5.27 8.03
C ARG A 309 22.76 -4.32 6.89
N LEU A 310 22.95 -3.05 7.20
CA LEU A 310 23.19 -1.96 6.26
C LEU A 310 24.43 -1.20 6.68
N ILE A 311 25.15 -0.63 5.72
CA ILE A 311 26.19 0.36 5.96
C ILE A 311 25.70 1.69 5.42
N LEU A 312 25.52 2.66 6.29
CA LEU A 312 25.04 4.00 5.96
C LEU A 312 26.16 5.02 6.03
N ARG A 313 26.12 6.00 5.15
CA ARG A 313 26.93 7.22 5.24
C ARG A 313 26.07 8.34 5.81
N PRO A 314 26.57 9.16 6.76
CA PRO A 314 25.84 10.33 7.23
C PRO A 314 25.42 11.25 6.08
N GLY A 315 24.21 11.80 6.17
CA GLY A 315 23.64 12.67 5.15
C GLY A 315 22.98 11.95 3.95
N VAL A 316 23.20 10.66 3.74
CA VAL A 316 22.69 9.90 2.59
C VAL A 316 21.58 8.95 3.03
N TYR A 317 20.49 8.86 2.23
CA TYR A 317 19.44 7.88 2.45
C TYR A 317 19.90 6.47 2.06
N SER A 318 19.49 5.49 2.85
CA SER A 318 19.59 4.07 2.45
C SER A 318 18.75 3.78 1.19
N ASP A 319 18.95 2.62 0.59
CA ASP A 319 17.93 2.00 -0.24
C ASP A 319 16.69 1.64 0.60
N TRP A 320 15.63 1.16 -0.07
CA TRP A 320 14.43 0.68 0.61
C TRP A 320 14.74 -0.59 1.40
N VAL A 321 14.38 -0.58 2.67
CA VAL A 321 14.62 -1.66 3.63
C VAL A 321 13.29 -2.28 4.01
N GLU A 322 13.14 -3.59 3.85
CA GLU A 322 11.95 -4.30 4.29
C GLU A 322 11.95 -4.44 5.83
N LEU A 323 10.86 -4.04 6.45
CA LEU A 323 10.61 -4.19 7.88
C LEU A 323 9.56 -5.27 8.08
N ALA A 324 9.92 -6.38 8.71
CA ALA A 324 9.03 -7.53 8.93
C ALA A 324 8.71 -7.71 10.43
N PHE A 325 7.50 -7.40 10.83
CA PHE A 325 7.01 -7.56 12.21
C PHE A 325 6.33 -8.92 12.35
N LYS A 326 6.86 -9.78 13.22
CA LYS A 326 6.35 -11.15 13.43
C LYS A 326 5.20 -11.12 14.45
N ALA A 327 3.97 -11.40 14.02
CA ALA A 327 2.77 -11.44 14.87
C ALA A 327 2.49 -12.83 15.48
N GLY A 328 3.29 -13.83 15.21
CA GLY A 328 3.06 -15.23 15.60
C GLY A 328 2.21 -16.00 14.57
N PHE A 329 2.09 -17.31 14.77
CA PHE A 329 1.35 -18.22 13.87
C PHE A 329 1.71 -18.08 12.38
N GLY A 330 2.97 -17.77 12.07
CA GLY A 330 3.44 -17.55 10.71
C GLY A 330 3.05 -16.20 10.08
N ILE A 331 2.27 -15.38 10.78
CA ILE A 331 1.83 -14.07 10.28
C ILE A 331 2.94 -13.04 10.45
N LYS A 332 3.27 -12.36 9.34
CA LYS A 332 4.23 -11.25 9.31
C LYS A 332 3.56 -10.04 8.68
N LEU A 333 3.64 -8.90 9.34
CA LEU A 333 3.27 -7.61 8.75
C LEU A 333 4.53 -7.00 8.15
N ARG A 334 4.48 -6.64 6.87
CA ARG A 334 5.64 -6.15 6.13
C ARG A 334 5.38 -4.75 5.61
N GLY A 335 6.42 -3.93 5.66
CA GLY A 335 6.45 -2.62 5.04
C GLY A 335 7.87 -2.26 4.67
N ILE A 336 8.05 -1.15 3.98
CA ILE A 336 9.37 -0.66 3.57
C ILE A 336 9.61 0.74 4.11
N ALA A 337 10.86 1.02 4.50
CA ALA A 337 11.29 2.34 4.94
C ALA A 337 12.71 2.64 4.45
N ARG A 338 13.09 3.92 4.48
CA ARG A 338 14.46 4.37 4.23
C ARG A 338 15.01 5.01 5.50
N PHE A 339 16.31 4.89 5.68
CA PHE A 339 17.02 5.43 6.81
C PHE A 339 18.02 6.49 6.37
N ARG A 340 18.20 7.53 7.18
CA ARG A 340 19.23 8.57 6.97
C ARG A 340 19.86 8.95 8.31
N VAL A 341 21.16 8.76 8.42
CA VAL A 341 21.93 9.25 9.57
C VAL A 341 22.09 10.76 9.41
N GLY A 342 21.60 11.53 10.37
CA GLY A 342 21.77 12.99 10.42
C GLY A 342 23.10 13.40 11.02
N SER A 343 23.47 12.78 12.15
CA SER A 343 24.75 12.99 12.84
C SER A 343 25.13 11.74 13.63
N THR A 344 26.40 11.64 14.00
CA THR A 344 26.95 10.53 14.80
C THR A 344 27.28 10.95 16.23
N THR A 345 27.36 12.27 16.49
CA THR A 345 27.59 12.85 17.82
C THR A 345 26.88 14.21 17.94
N PRO A 346 25.76 14.33 18.68
CA PRO A 346 24.93 13.23 19.15
C PRO A 346 24.40 12.38 18.00
N PHE A 347 24.08 11.12 18.27
CA PHE A 347 23.58 10.25 17.23
C PHE A 347 22.15 10.60 16.88
N ARG A 348 21.90 10.81 15.59
CA ARG A 348 20.58 11.15 15.04
C ARG A 348 20.31 10.34 13.80
N LEU A 349 19.25 9.53 13.84
CA LEU A 349 18.80 8.69 12.74
C LEU A 349 17.33 9.00 12.41
N TYR A 350 17.09 9.32 11.17
CA TYR A 350 15.76 9.51 10.62
C TYR A 350 15.32 8.24 9.87
N MET A 351 14.07 7.85 10.06
CA MET A 351 13.40 6.79 9.30
C MET A 351 12.13 7.35 8.66
N THR A 352 11.95 7.11 7.38
CA THR A 352 10.70 7.46 6.68
C THR A 352 9.50 6.75 7.31
N PRO A 353 8.26 7.18 7.06
CA PRO A 353 7.08 6.37 7.34
C PRO A 353 7.25 4.95 6.77
N ILE A 354 6.63 3.96 7.42
CA ILE A 354 6.69 2.56 6.98
C ILE A 354 5.63 2.35 5.91
N ASN A 355 6.01 2.46 4.65
CA ASN A 355 5.10 2.27 3.52
C ASN A 355 4.69 0.79 3.37
N ILE A 356 3.49 0.54 2.87
CA ILE A 356 2.91 -0.79 2.61
C ILE A 356 2.88 -1.08 1.12
#